data_109d478f5dc79b06697b8cb5da7642d9
#
_entry.id   109d478f5dc79b06697b8cb5da7642d9
#
_cell.length_a   1.000
_cell.length_b   1.000
_cell.length_c   1.000
_cell.angle_alpha   90.00
_cell.angle_beta   90.00
_cell.angle_gamma   90.00
#
_symmetry.space_group_name_H-M   'P 1'
#
loop_
_entity.id
_entity.type
_entity.pdbx_description
1 polymer ?
#
loop_
_entity_poly.entity_id
_entity_poly.type
_entity_poly.pdbx_seq_one_letter_code
_entity_poly.pdbx_strand_id
1 'polypeptide(L)'
;YNSLNEGRRDLWESFLTVVEEVKPKAFLMENVGDIAQTGDQEIFRGIISRAEKAGYRVDARLIYAWQFGVPQLRPRLFIAGTRIGACSPFKWPEFFCESQKDARTLNDAISDLPPLVGDWLENWQDNHSYTGPKNDYQKEMREWLPVDPGTIPDHIIRKVRTDDLETFKLMREKGLKYEDLSDDQRRYEISSRALRDG
;
A
#
# COMPACT_ATOMS: atom_id res chain seq x y z
N TYR A 1 15.48 17.44 -6.40
CA TYR A 1 14.65 16.43 -5.70
C TYR A 1 14.60 16.64 -4.19
N ASN A 2 15.57 17.36 -3.59
CA ASN A 2 15.63 17.54 -2.13
C ASN A 2 14.68 18.61 -1.57
N SER A 3 14.37 19.66 -2.30
CA SER A 3 13.51 20.77 -1.79
C SER A 3 12.01 20.41 -1.67
N LEU A 4 11.53 19.41 -2.44
CA LEU A 4 10.15 18.93 -2.35
C LEU A 4 9.93 17.95 -1.18
N ASN A 5 11.00 17.42 -0.59
CA ASN A 5 10.92 16.49 0.54
C ASN A 5 10.88 17.19 1.91
N GLU A 6 11.42 18.39 2.05
CA GLU A 6 11.40 19.14 3.32
C GLU A 6 9.97 19.50 3.71
N GLY A 7 9.16 20.05 2.80
CA GLY A 7 7.77 20.42 3.10
C GLY A 7 6.82 19.24 3.35
N ARG A 8 7.20 18.01 2.98
CA ARG A 8 6.39 16.80 3.27
C ARG A 8 6.73 16.15 4.61
N ARG A 9 7.92 16.40 5.14
CA ARG A 9 8.32 15.87 6.46
C ARG A 9 7.54 16.51 7.60
N ASP A 10 7.07 17.72 7.42
CA ASP A 10 6.43 18.53 8.48
C ASP A 10 4.90 18.45 8.46
N LEU A 11 4.30 17.67 7.55
CA LEU A 11 2.84 17.50 7.49
C LEU A 11 2.25 16.91 8.78
N TRP A 12 3.01 16.14 9.54
CA TRP A 12 2.57 15.63 10.83
C TRP A 12 2.34 16.74 11.86
N GLU A 13 3.12 17.83 11.79
CA GLU A 13 2.94 19.00 12.67
C GLU A 13 1.62 19.70 12.39
N SER A 14 1.30 19.91 11.11
CA SER A 14 0.03 20.47 10.68
C SER A 14 -1.15 19.60 11.10
N PHE A 15 -1.02 18.28 10.95
CA PHE A 15 -2.04 17.32 11.42
C PHE A 15 -2.29 17.45 12.92
N LEU A 16 -1.24 17.48 13.74
CA LEU A 16 -1.38 17.61 15.19
C LEU A 16 -1.90 18.99 15.62
N THR A 17 -1.57 20.05 14.89
CA THR A 17 -2.15 21.38 15.11
C THR A 17 -3.68 21.32 14.95
N VAL A 18 -4.18 20.68 13.90
CA VAL A 18 -5.62 20.46 13.71
C VAL A 18 -6.22 19.63 14.85
N VAL A 19 -5.53 18.59 15.30
CA VAL A 19 -5.99 17.76 16.44
C VAL A 19 -6.08 18.60 17.73
N GLU A 20 -5.12 19.47 17.99
CA GLU A 20 -5.08 20.36 19.15
C GLU A 20 -6.19 21.40 19.15
N GLU A 21 -6.52 21.94 17.96
CA GLU A 21 -7.59 22.95 17.78
C GLU A 21 -8.98 22.32 17.83
N VAL A 22 -9.20 21.26 17.04
CA VAL A 22 -10.53 20.61 16.90
C VAL A 22 -10.86 19.75 18.14
N LYS A 23 -9.83 19.23 18.82
CA LYS A 23 -9.96 18.35 19.97
C LYS A 23 -10.91 17.18 19.74
N PRO A 24 -10.74 16.38 18.65
CA PRO A 24 -11.60 15.25 18.36
C PRO A 24 -11.58 14.24 19.49
N LYS A 25 -12.60 13.38 19.61
CA LYS A 25 -12.62 12.28 20.58
C LYS A 25 -11.52 11.26 20.30
N ALA A 26 -11.22 11.02 19.03
CA ALA A 26 -10.15 10.16 18.56
C ALA A 26 -9.58 10.69 17.24
N PHE A 27 -8.33 10.30 16.95
CA PHE A 27 -7.71 10.48 15.64
C PHE A 27 -7.00 9.20 15.22
N LEU A 28 -6.81 9.04 13.92
CA LEU A 28 -5.98 7.99 13.33
C LEU A 28 -5.06 8.64 12.29
N MET A 29 -3.76 8.43 12.45
CA MET A 29 -2.74 8.84 11.49
C MET A 29 -2.13 7.61 10.84
N GLU A 30 -2.01 7.61 9.52
CA GLU A 30 -1.28 6.60 8.75
C GLU A 30 -0.02 7.19 8.17
N ASN A 31 1.06 6.42 8.20
CA ASN A 31 2.31 6.82 7.58
C ASN A 31 3.09 5.60 7.06
N VAL A 32 4.14 5.84 6.28
CA VAL A 32 5.06 4.79 5.87
C VAL A 32 5.79 4.20 7.08
N GLY A 33 6.09 2.89 7.03
CA GLY A 33 6.71 2.18 8.16
C GLY A 33 8.10 2.71 8.56
N ASP A 34 8.80 3.34 7.65
CA ASP A 34 10.17 3.87 7.81
C ASP A 34 10.31 4.88 8.96
N ILE A 35 9.25 5.65 9.26
CA ILE A 35 9.27 6.64 10.36
C ILE A 35 9.56 5.99 11.71
N ALA A 36 9.16 4.74 11.92
CA ALA A 36 9.40 4.01 13.15
C ALA A 36 10.73 3.24 13.18
N GLN A 37 11.35 2.98 12.01
CA GLN A 37 12.46 2.04 11.89
C GLN A 37 13.83 2.67 11.58
N THR A 38 13.87 3.82 10.93
CA THR A 38 15.13 4.48 10.50
C THR A 38 15.20 5.90 11.06
N GLY A 39 16.31 6.62 10.87
CA GLY A 39 16.67 7.96 11.38
C GLY A 39 15.60 9.01 11.70
N ASP A 40 14.35 8.72 11.40
CA ASP A 40 13.19 9.57 11.70
C ASP A 40 12.49 9.18 13.05
N GLN A 41 13.17 8.41 13.93
CA GLN A 41 12.63 8.08 15.26
C GLN A 41 12.34 9.34 16.11
N GLU A 42 13.03 10.43 15.85
CA GLU A 42 12.75 11.72 16.49
C GLU A 42 11.38 12.26 16.11
N ILE A 43 11.01 12.15 14.83
CA ILE A 43 9.67 12.52 14.33
C ILE A 43 8.61 11.66 15.01
N PHE A 44 8.80 10.35 15.03
CA PHE A 44 7.87 9.43 15.70
C PHE A 44 7.67 9.78 17.18
N ARG A 45 8.77 9.98 17.91
CA ARG A 45 8.71 10.40 19.32
C ARG A 45 8.06 11.77 19.49
N GLY A 46 8.32 12.71 18.57
CA GLY A 46 7.70 14.03 18.53
C GLY A 46 6.18 13.94 18.39
N ILE A 47 5.68 13.11 17.47
CA ILE A 47 4.24 12.86 17.26
C ILE A 47 3.60 12.34 18.56
N ILE A 48 4.16 11.28 19.15
CA ILE A 48 3.63 10.67 20.37
C ILE A 48 3.61 11.70 21.51
N SER A 49 4.75 12.34 21.79
CA SER A 49 4.87 13.31 22.89
C SER A 49 3.91 14.50 22.74
N ARG A 50 3.75 15.03 21.53
CA ARG A 50 2.85 16.16 21.28
C ARG A 50 1.39 15.76 21.46
N ALA A 51 0.99 14.60 20.96
CA ALA A 51 -0.36 14.09 21.11
C ALA A 51 -0.68 13.78 22.60
N GLU A 52 0.24 13.21 23.35
CA GLU A 52 0.08 12.96 24.79
C GLU A 52 -0.07 14.27 25.58
N LYS A 53 0.75 15.28 25.28
CA LYS A 53 0.62 16.63 25.87
C LYS A 53 -0.72 17.28 25.55
N ALA A 54 -1.30 17.00 24.38
CA ALA A 54 -2.63 17.46 24.00
C ALA A 54 -3.78 16.68 24.66
N GLY A 55 -3.47 15.73 25.56
CA GLY A 55 -4.44 14.98 26.36
C GLY A 55 -4.97 13.71 25.69
N TYR A 56 -4.20 13.13 24.78
CA TYR A 56 -4.55 11.86 24.14
C TYR A 56 -3.75 10.70 24.73
N ARG A 57 -4.42 9.56 24.85
CA ARG A 57 -3.73 8.27 24.99
C ARG A 57 -3.40 7.80 23.59
N VAL A 58 -2.13 7.49 23.34
CA VAL A 58 -1.63 7.12 22.01
C VAL A 58 -1.19 5.66 22.01
N ASP A 59 -1.57 4.95 20.96
CA ASP A 59 -1.10 3.60 20.63
C ASP A 59 -0.67 3.57 19.17
N ALA A 60 0.46 2.94 18.87
CA ALA A 60 1.01 2.88 17.53
C ALA A 60 1.39 1.45 17.15
N ARG A 61 1.04 1.05 15.92
CA ARG A 61 1.39 -0.27 15.38
C ARG A 61 1.86 -0.18 13.94
N LEU A 62 2.93 -0.93 13.64
CA LEU A 62 3.30 -1.25 12.28
C LEU A 62 2.42 -2.43 11.82
N ILE A 63 1.67 -2.22 10.76
CA ILE A 63 0.68 -3.15 10.23
C ILE A 63 1.01 -3.43 8.77
N TYR A 64 0.93 -4.69 8.39
CA TYR A 64 1.08 -5.12 7.00
C TYR A 64 -0.31 -5.36 6.38
N ALA A 65 -0.53 -4.90 5.15
CA ALA A 65 -1.81 -5.06 4.46
C ALA A 65 -2.26 -6.53 4.38
N TRP A 66 -1.32 -7.48 4.20
CA TRP A 66 -1.62 -8.91 4.16
C TRP A 66 -2.23 -9.43 5.47
N GLN A 67 -1.94 -8.84 6.63
CA GLN A 67 -2.54 -9.23 7.91
C GLN A 67 -4.06 -9.03 7.93
N PHE A 68 -4.58 -8.19 7.04
CA PHE A 68 -6.00 -7.91 6.87
C PHE A 68 -6.59 -8.53 5.60
N GLY A 69 -5.90 -9.52 5.02
CA GLY A 69 -6.38 -10.26 3.85
C GLY A 69 -6.18 -9.57 2.51
N VAL A 70 -5.44 -8.44 2.47
CA VAL A 70 -5.04 -7.77 1.22
C VAL A 70 -3.79 -8.48 0.68
N PRO A 71 -3.76 -8.95 -0.57
CA PRO A 71 -2.61 -9.66 -1.13
C PRO A 71 -1.46 -8.70 -1.52
N GLN A 72 -0.94 -7.96 -0.53
CA GLN A 72 0.09 -6.96 -0.73
C GLN A 72 1.05 -6.87 0.45
N LEU A 73 2.35 -6.91 0.18
CA LEU A 73 3.40 -6.58 1.14
C LEU A 73 3.50 -5.05 1.29
N ARG A 74 2.65 -4.48 2.14
CA ARG A 74 2.58 -3.03 2.37
C ARG A 74 2.61 -2.73 3.86
N PRO A 75 3.80 -2.48 4.44
CA PRO A 75 3.90 -2.03 5.83
C PRO A 75 3.41 -0.58 5.95
N ARG A 76 2.59 -0.32 6.98
CA ARG A 76 2.14 1.01 7.34
C ARG A 76 2.14 1.18 8.84
N LEU A 77 2.67 2.33 9.28
CA LEU A 77 2.59 2.74 10.67
C LEU A 77 1.25 3.45 10.88
N PHE A 78 0.45 2.91 11.79
CA PHE A 78 -0.76 3.56 12.26
C PHE A 78 -0.54 4.07 13.68
N ILE A 79 -0.95 5.32 13.91
CA ILE A 79 -0.89 5.98 15.23
C ILE A 79 -2.33 6.37 15.56
N ALA A 80 -2.90 5.73 16.58
CA ALA A 80 -4.23 5.98 17.07
C ALA A 80 -4.17 6.78 18.37
N GLY A 81 -4.86 7.92 18.42
CA GLY A 81 -5.01 8.72 19.63
C GLY A 81 -6.45 8.77 20.11
N THR A 82 -6.68 8.51 21.40
CA THR A 82 -7.99 8.60 22.04
C THR A 82 -7.93 9.62 23.17
N ARG A 83 -8.84 10.62 23.15
CA ARG A 83 -8.83 11.70 24.15
C ARG A 83 -9.21 11.16 25.53
N ILE A 84 -8.35 11.42 26.50
CA ILE A 84 -8.53 10.99 27.90
C ILE A 84 -9.84 11.58 28.45
N GLY A 85 -10.66 10.74 29.06
CA GLY A 85 -11.96 11.14 29.61
C GLY A 85 -13.10 11.30 28.61
N ALA A 86 -12.83 11.21 27.28
CA ALA A 86 -13.86 11.36 26.25
C ALA A 86 -14.27 10.03 25.58
N CYS A 87 -13.38 9.05 25.54
CA CYS A 87 -13.66 7.70 25.02
C CYS A 87 -12.71 6.65 25.58
N SER A 88 -13.08 5.38 25.37
CA SER A 88 -12.22 4.25 25.74
C SER A 88 -10.94 4.20 24.90
N PRO A 89 -9.89 3.50 25.36
CA PRO A 89 -8.70 3.25 24.57
C PRO A 89 -9.03 2.64 23.23
N PHE A 90 -8.23 2.97 22.20
CA PHE A 90 -8.35 2.37 20.90
C PHE A 90 -8.14 0.85 21.00
N LYS A 91 -8.98 0.08 20.31
CA LYS A 91 -8.83 -1.37 20.16
C LYS A 91 -8.50 -1.66 18.71
N TRP A 92 -7.34 -2.28 18.50
CA TRP A 92 -6.95 -2.73 17.16
C TRP A 92 -7.86 -3.86 16.71
N PRO A 93 -8.26 -3.86 15.41
CA PRO A 93 -8.96 -5.00 14.86
C PRO A 93 -8.07 -6.25 14.89
N GLU A 94 -8.72 -7.42 14.92
CA GLU A 94 -8.04 -8.70 14.84
C GLU A 94 -7.45 -8.90 13.43
N PHE A 95 -6.32 -9.59 13.35
CA PHE A 95 -5.71 -9.93 12.09
C PHE A 95 -6.50 -11.05 11.38
N PHE A 96 -6.61 -10.95 10.07
CA PHE A 96 -7.13 -12.02 9.23
C PHE A 96 -6.19 -13.24 9.28
N CYS A 97 -4.89 -13.01 9.25
CA CYS A 97 -3.86 -14.03 9.45
C CYS A 97 -2.62 -13.45 10.14
N GLU A 98 -1.92 -14.29 10.89
CA GLU A 98 -0.73 -13.90 11.65
C GLU A 98 0.59 -14.27 10.95
N SER A 99 0.52 -15.17 9.97
CA SER A 99 1.68 -15.63 9.21
C SER A 99 1.58 -15.21 7.75
N GLN A 100 2.66 -14.67 7.20
CA GLN A 100 2.74 -14.35 5.77
C GLN A 100 2.56 -15.57 4.87
N LYS A 101 2.87 -16.78 5.37
CA LYS A 101 2.69 -18.02 4.62
C LYS A 101 1.22 -18.35 4.37
N ASP A 102 0.34 -17.87 5.25
CA ASP A 102 -1.11 -18.06 5.17
C ASP A 102 -1.81 -16.86 4.52
N ALA A 103 -1.04 -15.86 4.12
CA ALA A 103 -1.57 -14.66 3.49
C ALA A 103 -2.12 -14.96 2.08
N ARG A 104 -3.17 -14.25 1.71
CA ARG A 104 -3.68 -14.24 0.34
C ARG A 104 -2.60 -13.78 -0.63
N THR A 105 -2.50 -14.45 -1.76
CA THR A 105 -1.55 -14.14 -2.83
C THR A 105 -2.19 -13.29 -3.91
N LEU A 106 -1.37 -12.67 -4.76
CA LEU A 106 -1.87 -11.98 -5.94
C LEU A 106 -2.66 -12.92 -6.85
N ASN A 107 -2.22 -14.19 -6.96
CA ASN A 107 -2.93 -15.21 -7.74
C ASN A 107 -4.36 -15.45 -7.21
N ASP A 108 -4.54 -15.48 -5.89
CA ASP A 108 -5.88 -15.59 -5.29
C ASP A 108 -6.79 -14.42 -5.66
N ALA A 109 -6.22 -13.24 -5.87
CA ALA A 109 -6.98 -12.04 -6.16
C ALA A 109 -7.35 -11.86 -7.65
N ILE A 110 -6.48 -12.25 -8.59
CA ILE A 110 -6.61 -11.87 -10.00
C ILE A 110 -6.54 -13.02 -11.00
N SER A 111 -6.43 -14.29 -10.57
CA SER A 111 -6.34 -15.43 -11.49
C SER A 111 -7.61 -15.70 -12.30
N ASP A 112 -8.72 -15.06 -11.95
CA ASP A 112 -9.98 -15.07 -12.68
C ASP A 112 -9.98 -14.10 -13.86
N LEU A 113 -9.13 -13.07 -13.83
CA LEU A 113 -9.07 -12.05 -14.87
C LEU A 113 -8.55 -12.65 -16.19
N PRO A 114 -9.15 -12.30 -17.36
CA PRO A 114 -8.66 -12.77 -18.64
C PRO A 114 -7.26 -12.22 -18.92
N PRO A 115 -6.40 -12.99 -19.61
CA PRO A 115 -5.10 -12.49 -20.02
C PRO A 115 -5.30 -11.35 -21.04
N LEU A 116 -4.60 -10.24 -20.81
CA LEU A 116 -4.56 -9.15 -21.78
C LEU A 116 -3.47 -9.46 -22.80
N VAL A 117 -3.85 -9.55 -24.08
CA VAL A 117 -2.96 -9.87 -25.18
C VAL A 117 -2.97 -8.71 -26.17
N GLY A 118 -1.78 -8.26 -26.61
CA GLY A 118 -1.62 -7.26 -27.65
C GLY A 118 -1.04 -5.92 -27.19
N ASP A 119 -0.92 -4.99 -28.13
CA ASP A 119 -0.49 -3.63 -27.82
C ASP A 119 -1.67 -2.86 -27.20
N TRP A 120 -1.36 -2.10 -26.16
CA TRP A 120 -2.33 -1.27 -25.46
C TRP A 120 -3.02 -0.22 -26.38
N LEU A 121 -2.41 0.15 -27.52
CA LEU A 121 -2.99 1.05 -28.53
C LEU A 121 -4.07 0.37 -29.36
N GLU A 122 -3.96 -0.94 -29.56
CA GLU A 122 -4.86 -1.70 -30.45
C GLU A 122 -6.02 -2.33 -29.70
N ASN A 123 -5.88 -2.56 -28.39
CA ASN A 123 -6.86 -3.28 -27.56
C ASN A 123 -7.44 -2.42 -26.45
N TRP A 124 -7.74 -1.16 -26.73
CA TRP A 124 -8.56 -0.34 -25.87
C TRP A 124 -10.02 -0.84 -25.89
N GLN A 125 -10.21 -2.03 -25.36
CA GLN A 125 -11.54 -2.57 -25.11
C GLN A 125 -11.81 -2.46 -23.61
N ASP A 126 -12.79 -1.66 -23.28
CA ASP A 126 -13.21 -1.45 -21.90
C ASP A 126 -13.96 -2.64 -21.30
N ASN A 127 -14.31 -3.62 -22.14
CA ASN A 127 -15.10 -4.80 -21.76
C ASN A 127 -14.46 -6.08 -22.29
N HIS A 128 -13.72 -6.77 -21.45
CA HIS A 128 -13.16 -8.09 -21.76
C HIS A 128 -14.12 -9.20 -21.35
N SER A 129 -14.20 -10.26 -22.16
CA SER A 129 -14.97 -11.45 -21.80
C SER A 129 -14.50 -12.01 -20.46
N TYR A 130 -15.44 -12.23 -19.55
CA TYR A 130 -15.16 -12.67 -18.19
C TYR A 130 -16.01 -13.88 -17.83
N THR A 131 -15.35 -14.93 -17.34
CA THR A 131 -15.98 -16.22 -17.03
C THR A 131 -16.43 -16.35 -15.57
N GLY A 132 -16.22 -15.32 -14.77
CA GLY A 132 -16.56 -15.30 -13.36
C GLY A 132 -15.42 -15.64 -12.42
N PRO A 133 -15.63 -15.39 -11.13
CA PRO A 133 -14.64 -15.65 -10.07
C PRO A 133 -14.40 -17.16 -9.89
N LYS A 134 -13.16 -17.55 -9.57
CA LYS A 134 -12.73 -18.95 -9.39
C LYS A 134 -12.62 -19.36 -7.93
N ASN A 135 -12.64 -18.41 -7.00
CA ASN A 135 -12.57 -18.66 -5.56
C ASN A 135 -13.43 -17.65 -4.79
N ASP A 136 -13.61 -17.87 -3.47
CA ASP A 136 -14.50 -17.04 -2.65
C ASP A 136 -13.97 -15.62 -2.45
N TYR A 137 -12.66 -15.43 -2.41
CA TYR A 137 -12.08 -14.09 -2.34
C TYR A 137 -12.37 -13.27 -3.60
N GLN A 138 -12.25 -13.90 -4.76
CA GLN A 138 -12.62 -13.25 -6.03
C GLN A 138 -14.12 -12.94 -6.09
N LYS A 139 -14.98 -13.81 -5.58
CA LYS A 139 -16.43 -13.53 -5.46
C LYS A 139 -16.67 -12.27 -4.64
N GLU A 140 -16.07 -12.19 -3.46
CA GLU A 140 -16.13 -11.03 -2.57
C GLU A 140 -15.64 -9.75 -3.30
N MET A 141 -14.49 -9.83 -3.97
CA MET A 141 -13.90 -8.69 -4.68
C MET A 141 -14.67 -8.26 -5.93
N ARG A 142 -15.52 -9.13 -6.50
CA ARG A 142 -16.36 -8.86 -7.69
C ARG A 142 -17.84 -8.66 -7.35
N GLU A 143 -18.22 -8.64 -6.08
CA GLU A 143 -19.61 -8.49 -5.64
C GLU A 143 -20.30 -7.23 -6.19
N TRP A 144 -19.52 -6.18 -6.46
CA TRP A 144 -19.99 -4.92 -7.04
C TRP A 144 -20.20 -4.97 -8.57
N LEU A 145 -19.72 -6.04 -9.25
CA LEU A 145 -19.93 -6.19 -10.68
C LEU A 145 -21.41 -6.46 -10.98
N PRO A 146 -21.94 -6.00 -12.13
CA PRO A 146 -23.28 -6.34 -12.59
C PRO A 146 -23.51 -7.85 -12.63
N VAL A 147 -24.76 -8.28 -12.40
CA VAL A 147 -25.16 -9.69 -12.32
C VAL A 147 -24.96 -10.47 -13.63
N ASP A 148 -24.78 -9.79 -14.75
CA ASP A 148 -24.38 -10.44 -16.01
C ASP A 148 -22.86 -10.24 -16.23
N PRO A 149 -22.05 -11.19 -15.74
CA PRO A 149 -20.60 -11.04 -15.71
C PRO A 149 -19.94 -11.45 -17.03
N GLY A 150 -20.66 -11.43 -18.13
CA GLY A 150 -20.07 -11.75 -19.47
C GLY A 150 -18.87 -10.85 -19.81
N THR A 151 -18.70 -9.74 -19.09
CA THR A 151 -17.59 -8.80 -19.30
C THR A 151 -17.08 -8.25 -17.99
N ILE A 152 -15.78 -7.90 -17.94
CA ILE A 152 -15.18 -7.17 -16.85
C ILE A 152 -14.74 -5.78 -17.34
N PRO A 153 -15.23 -4.70 -16.70
CA PRO A 153 -14.84 -3.34 -17.04
C PRO A 153 -13.48 -2.98 -16.45
N ASP A 154 -12.89 -1.92 -16.94
CA ASP A 154 -11.62 -1.34 -16.45
C ASP A 154 -10.41 -2.29 -16.45
N HIS A 155 -10.54 -3.44 -17.12
CA HIS A 155 -9.44 -4.38 -17.28
C HIS A 155 -8.61 -4.04 -18.52
N ILE A 156 -7.84 -2.95 -18.44
CA ILE A 156 -7.16 -2.30 -19.55
C ILE A 156 -5.64 -2.42 -19.38
N ILE A 157 -4.94 -2.71 -20.48
CA ILE A 157 -3.48 -2.65 -20.51
C ILE A 157 -3.03 -1.18 -20.43
N ARG A 158 -2.26 -0.86 -19.39
CA ARG A 158 -1.62 0.45 -19.30
C ARG A 158 -0.49 0.55 -20.33
N LYS A 159 -0.35 1.73 -20.95
CA LYS A 159 0.80 2.01 -21.83
C LYS A 159 2.10 1.81 -21.06
N VAL A 160 2.91 0.89 -21.55
CA VAL A 160 4.27 0.68 -21.08
C VAL A 160 5.21 1.35 -22.09
N ARG A 161 6.22 2.05 -21.64
CA ARG A 161 7.28 2.60 -22.53
C ARG A 161 8.05 1.44 -23.14
N THR A 162 8.59 1.67 -24.34
CA THR A 162 9.34 0.63 -25.06
C THR A 162 10.57 0.17 -24.28
N ASP A 163 11.30 1.09 -23.67
CA ASP A 163 12.46 0.79 -22.81
C ASP A 163 12.09 -0.04 -21.57
N ASP A 164 11.01 0.31 -20.89
CA ASP A 164 10.49 -0.47 -19.76
C ASP A 164 10.04 -1.87 -20.22
N LEU A 165 9.40 -1.99 -21.38
CA LEU A 165 8.94 -3.27 -21.91
C LEU A 165 10.10 -4.22 -22.22
N GLU A 166 11.17 -3.72 -22.83
CA GLU A 166 12.39 -4.50 -23.09
C GLU A 166 13.03 -4.97 -21.79
N THR A 167 13.12 -4.08 -20.80
CA THR A 167 13.64 -4.42 -19.47
C THR A 167 12.79 -5.48 -18.78
N PHE A 168 11.46 -5.38 -18.80
CA PHE A 168 10.58 -6.40 -18.22
C PHE A 168 10.67 -7.75 -18.92
N LYS A 169 10.82 -7.76 -20.25
CA LYS A 169 11.07 -8.99 -21.00
C LYS A 169 12.38 -9.66 -20.57
N LEU A 170 13.46 -8.87 -20.49
CA LEU A 170 14.76 -9.35 -20.02
C LEU A 170 14.69 -9.93 -18.60
N MET A 171 14.04 -9.21 -17.67
CA MET A 171 13.85 -9.67 -16.30
C MET A 171 13.10 -11.01 -16.26
N ARG A 172 12.01 -11.13 -17.02
CA ARG A 172 11.20 -12.34 -17.11
C ARG A 172 11.97 -13.52 -17.69
N GLU A 173 12.69 -13.32 -18.79
CA GLU A 173 13.43 -14.37 -19.50
C GLU A 173 14.61 -14.90 -18.67
N LYS A 174 15.27 -14.02 -17.92
CA LYS A 174 16.46 -14.36 -17.13
C LYS A 174 16.17 -14.58 -15.64
N GLY A 175 14.93 -14.40 -15.21
CA GLY A 175 14.56 -14.51 -13.79
C GLY A 175 15.20 -13.42 -12.91
N LEU A 176 15.48 -12.23 -13.49
CA LEU A 176 16.15 -11.14 -12.80
C LEU A 176 15.17 -10.33 -11.97
N LYS A 177 15.66 -9.78 -10.86
CA LYS A 177 15.00 -8.70 -10.12
C LYS A 177 15.51 -7.35 -10.63
N TYR A 178 14.85 -6.26 -10.24
CA TYR A 178 15.27 -4.91 -10.63
C TYR A 178 16.70 -4.55 -10.18
N GLU A 179 17.10 -5.05 -9.02
CA GLU A 179 18.45 -4.89 -8.46
C GLU A 179 19.56 -5.60 -9.26
N ASP A 180 19.22 -6.65 -10.02
CA ASP A 180 20.15 -7.41 -10.84
C ASP A 180 20.44 -6.74 -12.20
N LEU A 181 19.69 -5.68 -12.55
CA LEU A 181 19.86 -4.95 -13.77
C LEU A 181 21.12 -4.07 -13.72
N SER A 182 21.77 -3.88 -14.87
CA SER A 182 22.85 -2.91 -15.02
C SER A 182 22.34 -1.46 -14.97
N ASP A 183 23.20 -0.50 -14.68
CA ASP A 183 22.81 0.90 -14.49
C ASP A 183 22.16 1.52 -15.74
N ASP A 184 22.56 1.10 -16.93
CA ASP A 184 21.96 1.49 -18.21
C ASP A 184 20.57 0.90 -18.46
N GLN A 185 20.26 -0.22 -17.81
CA GLN A 185 18.94 -0.90 -17.85
C GLN A 185 17.98 -0.40 -16.78
N ARG A 186 18.50 0.30 -15.78
CA ARG A 186 17.69 0.86 -14.69
C ARG A 186 17.20 2.23 -15.04
N ARG A 187 15.92 2.45 -14.88
CA ARG A 187 15.31 3.77 -15.01
C ARG A 187 15.51 4.65 -13.78
N TYR A 188 15.63 4.03 -12.61
CA TYR A 188 15.79 4.72 -11.32
C TYR A 188 16.98 4.14 -10.58
N GLU A 189 17.72 5.01 -9.90
CA GLU A 189 18.75 4.56 -8.98
C GLU A 189 18.14 3.70 -7.87
N ILE A 190 18.81 2.60 -7.53
CA ILE A 190 18.44 1.80 -6.37
C ILE A 190 18.77 2.65 -5.13
N SER A 191 17.76 3.07 -4.41
CA SER A 191 17.98 3.71 -3.12
C SER A 191 18.61 2.71 -2.16
N SER A 192 19.53 3.19 -1.30
CA SER A 192 20.17 2.36 -0.28
C SER A 192 19.16 1.69 0.68
N ARG A 193 17.90 2.11 0.66
CA ARG A 193 16.77 1.49 1.38
C ARG A 193 16.23 0.23 0.70
N ALA A 194 16.29 0.15 -0.64
CA ALA A 194 15.84 -1.04 -1.37
C ALA A 194 16.76 -2.26 -1.13
N LEU A 195 18.01 -2.03 -0.74
CA LEU A 195 18.99 -3.07 -0.46
C LEU A 195 18.85 -3.69 0.95
N ARG A 196 17.98 -3.17 1.82
CA ARG A 196 17.79 -3.66 3.21
C ARG A 196 16.63 -4.62 3.38
N ASP A 197 15.79 -4.75 2.38
CA ASP A 197 14.58 -5.60 2.40
C ASP A 197 14.76 -6.90 1.58
N GLY A 198 16.01 -7.30 1.36
CA GLY A 198 16.39 -8.57 0.71
C GLY A 198 16.47 -9.73 1.69
#